data_1f367e20d45104784cd4e33a053ff77d
#
_entry.id   1f367e20d45104784cd4e33a053ff77d
#
_cell.length_a   1.000
_cell.length_b   1.000
_cell.length_c   1.000
_cell.angle_alpha   90.00
_cell.angle_beta   90.00
_cell.angle_gamma   90.00
#
_symmetry.space_group_name_H-M   'P 1'
#
loop_
_entity.id
_entity.type
_entity.pdbx_description
1 polymer ?
#
loop_
_entity_poly.entity_id
_entity_poly.type
_entity_poly.pdbx_seq_one_letter_code
_entity_poly.pdbx_strand_id
1 'polypeptide(L)'
;MTSALLPRISVIGLGKLGAPLAAVLASRGFTVIGLDVSKTLVDALNAGKMPIVEPQLNELIAANRQRLSATMDNGEAIQKSDASFVIVPTPSDSTGFFSNRFVLQAMESIGKALRRKNGYHMVVITSTVMPGTTGGEIKAALEAASGRKVGPDLGLCYNPEFIALGSVVRDMLYPDSILIGESDAKAGDMLQTIYLQMCEKKPPVQRMNFVNAELTKISVNTYVTTKISYANMLADICDRLPGADVDAVTKALGADTRIGPKYLKGAMGYGGPCFPRDNVAFAALARKIGARADVAEATDRINNYQIDRLTGLVAKFARAGTRIAILGLSYKPQTPVVEESHSVKLAAKLADAGYIVAIHDPLAQDAALAVLGDKVVAASSIEGTVRECDLLIVATAWPEYRAIDPAWCKRNGQRLTILDLWRTLPTEKFEPFADVLYLGSGR
;
A
#
# COMPACT_ATOMS: atom_id res chain seq x y z
N MET A 1 34.83 -21.07 -11.79
CA MET A 1 33.98 -20.85 -10.63
C MET A 1 32.68 -21.60 -10.91
N THR A 2 32.44 -22.72 -10.21
CA THR A 2 31.17 -23.45 -10.31
C THR A 2 30.05 -22.52 -9.86
N SER A 3 29.13 -22.18 -10.76
CA SER A 3 27.91 -21.45 -10.41
C SER A 3 27.19 -22.23 -9.31
N ALA A 4 27.21 -21.69 -8.10
CA ALA A 4 26.42 -22.28 -7.01
C ALA A 4 24.96 -22.27 -7.46
N LEU A 5 24.30 -23.43 -7.41
CA LEU A 5 22.88 -23.53 -7.73
C LEU A 5 22.09 -22.58 -6.83
N LEU A 6 21.26 -21.74 -7.45
CA LEU A 6 20.36 -20.86 -6.71
C LEU A 6 19.40 -21.69 -5.86
N PRO A 7 19.03 -21.26 -4.64
CA PRO A 7 18.07 -21.97 -3.82
C PRO A 7 16.69 -21.99 -4.52
N ARG A 8 16.00 -23.08 -4.37
CA ARG A 8 14.60 -23.22 -4.80
C ARG A 8 13.71 -22.56 -3.76
N ILE A 9 12.70 -21.83 -4.21
CA ILE A 9 11.90 -20.96 -3.33
C ILE A 9 10.43 -21.39 -3.40
N SER A 10 9.77 -21.49 -2.25
CA SER A 10 8.31 -21.49 -2.18
C SER A 10 7.79 -20.14 -1.70
N VAL A 11 6.67 -19.69 -2.30
CA VAL A 11 5.96 -18.46 -1.92
C VAL A 11 4.56 -18.86 -1.46
N ILE A 12 4.26 -18.62 -0.17
CA ILE A 12 3.03 -19.03 0.49
C ILE A 12 2.10 -17.84 0.64
N GLY A 13 0.98 -17.91 -0.07
CA GLY A 13 0.07 -16.80 -0.35
C GLY A 13 0.37 -16.17 -1.71
N LEU A 14 -0.56 -16.32 -2.67
CA LEU A 14 -0.46 -15.81 -4.05
C LEU A 14 -1.36 -14.61 -4.30
N GLY A 15 -1.57 -13.80 -3.25
CA GLY A 15 -2.29 -12.53 -3.34
C GLY A 15 -1.50 -11.42 -4.02
N LYS A 16 -1.92 -10.15 -3.78
CA LYS A 16 -1.38 -8.93 -4.40
C LYS A 16 0.12 -8.70 -4.24
N LEU A 17 0.79 -9.32 -3.26
CA LEU A 17 2.23 -9.25 -3.06
C LEU A 17 2.94 -10.57 -3.38
N GLY A 18 2.33 -11.72 -3.03
CA GLY A 18 2.98 -13.00 -3.19
C GLY A 18 3.12 -13.45 -4.65
N ALA A 19 2.10 -13.26 -5.48
CA ALA A 19 2.21 -13.56 -6.91
C ALA A 19 3.27 -12.70 -7.63
N PRO A 20 3.34 -11.37 -7.40
CA PRO A 20 4.45 -10.56 -7.89
C PRO A 20 5.83 -11.02 -7.39
N LEU A 21 5.98 -11.35 -6.08
CA LEU A 21 7.24 -11.85 -5.56
C LEU A 21 7.66 -13.16 -6.26
N ALA A 22 6.74 -14.10 -6.43
CA ALA A 22 7.01 -15.35 -7.13
C ALA A 22 7.46 -15.12 -8.59
N ALA A 23 6.80 -14.20 -9.29
CA ALA A 23 7.12 -13.83 -10.66
C ALA A 23 8.50 -13.13 -10.78
N VAL A 24 8.78 -12.19 -9.87
CA VAL A 24 10.08 -11.48 -9.82
C VAL A 24 11.21 -12.47 -9.52
N LEU A 25 11.09 -13.33 -8.52
CA LEU A 25 12.11 -14.36 -8.21
C LEU A 25 12.34 -15.27 -9.41
N ALA A 26 11.29 -15.75 -10.09
CA ALA A 26 11.41 -16.60 -11.27
C ALA A 26 12.13 -15.87 -12.42
N SER A 27 11.85 -14.58 -12.63
CA SER A 27 12.52 -13.75 -13.65
C SER A 27 14.01 -13.55 -13.38
N ARG A 28 14.44 -13.69 -12.11
CA ARG A 28 15.83 -13.58 -11.69
C ARG A 28 16.56 -14.92 -11.61
N GLY A 29 15.94 -15.98 -12.16
CA GLY A 29 16.57 -17.28 -12.34
C GLY A 29 16.26 -18.32 -11.26
N PHE A 30 15.51 -17.96 -10.22
CA PHE A 30 15.10 -18.92 -9.19
C PHE A 30 14.04 -19.89 -9.72
N THR A 31 14.08 -21.13 -9.24
CA THR A 31 12.95 -22.07 -9.38
C THR A 31 11.98 -21.78 -8.25
N VAL A 32 10.73 -21.45 -8.61
CA VAL A 32 9.72 -20.96 -7.65
C VAL A 32 8.47 -21.83 -7.71
N ILE A 33 7.96 -22.22 -6.55
CA ILE A 33 6.66 -22.88 -6.41
C ILE A 33 5.75 -22.01 -5.53
N GLY A 34 4.68 -21.49 -6.10
CA GLY A 34 3.63 -20.79 -5.36
C GLY A 34 2.74 -21.78 -4.61
N LEU A 35 2.30 -21.39 -3.41
CA LEU A 35 1.36 -22.14 -2.61
C LEU A 35 0.21 -21.23 -2.18
N ASP A 36 -1.02 -21.63 -2.47
CA ASP A 36 -2.21 -20.91 -2.00
C ASP A 36 -3.35 -21.88 -1.70
N VAL A 37 -4.24 -21.50 -0.81
CA VAL A 37 -5.46 -22.24 -0.48
C VAL A 37 -6.55 -22.04 -1.56
N SER A 38 -6.44 -20.99 -2.37
CA SER A 38 -7.35 -20.67 -3.45
C SER A 38 -6.98 -21.43 -4.72
N LYS A 39 -7.80 -22.42 -5.08
CA LYS A 39 -7.65 -23.13 -6.36
C LYS A 39 -7.64 -22.18 -7.57
N THR A 40 -8.45 -21.12 -7.51
CA THR A 40 -8.53 -20.11 -8.59
C THR A 40 -7.18 -19.41 -8.80
N LEU A 41 -6.47 -19.03 -7.74
CA LEU A 41 -5.16 -18.37 -7.86
C LEU A 41 -4.08 -19.36 -8.33
N VAL A 42 -4.11 -20.60 -7.84
CA VAL A 42 -3.18 -21.66 -8.25
C VAL A 42 -3.36 -21.97 -9.74
N ASP A 43 -4.58 -22.18 -10.18
CA ASP A 43 -4.89 -22.45 -11.60
C ASP A 43 -4.49 -21.26 -12.49
N ALA A 44 -4.79 -20.05 -12.06
CA ALA A 44 -4.47 -18.82 -12.80
C ALA A 44 -2.95 -18.66 -13.00
N LEU A 45 -2.15 -18.86 -11.95
CA LEU A 45 -0.69 -18.78 -12.04
C LEU A 45 -0.15 -19.86 -12.99
N ASN A 46 -0.63 -21.11 -12.88
CA ASN A 46 -0.23 -22.21 -13.75
C ASN A 46 -0.68 -22.01 -15.21
N ALA A 47 -1.81 -21.32 -15.42
CA ALA A 47 -2.27 -20.91 -16.76
C ALA A 47 -1.42 -19.75 -17.34
N GLY A 48 -0.60 -19.10 -16.53
CA GLY A 48 0.30 -18.01 -16.95
C GLY A 48 -0.33 -16.61 -16.87
N LYS A 49 -1.45 -16.43 -16.16
CA LYS A 49 -2.15 -15.14 -16.06
C LYS A 49 -2.89 -15.02 -14.74
N MET A 50 -2.46 -14.11 -13.89
CA MET A 50 -3.12 -13.81 -12.61
C MET A 50 -4.23 -12.76 -12.76
N PRO A 51 -5.33 -12.87 -12.00
CA PRO A 51 -6.40 -11.87 -11.95
C PRO A 51 -6.04 -10.70 -11.00
N ILE A 52 -4.80 -10.25 -11.07
CA ILE A 52 -4.26 -9.17 -10.22
C ILE A 52 -3.84 -8.02 -11.14
N VAL A 53 -4.34 -6.83 -10.85
CA VAL A 53 -3.96 -5.62 -11.58
C VAL A 53 -2.63 -5.11 -10.99
N GLU A 54 -1.54 -5.48 -11.64
CA GLU A 54 -0.19 -5.02 -11.32
C GLU A 54 0.63 -4.94 -12.60
N PRO A 55 1.28 -3.79 -12.89
CA PRO A 55 2.10 -3.62 -14.09
C PRO A 55 3.19 -4.70 -14.20
N GLN A 56 3.40 -5.23 -15.40
CA GLN A 56 4.41 -6.24 -15.76
C GLN A 56 4.21 -7.63 -15.14
N LEU A 57 3.24 -7.84 -14.24
CA LEU A 57 3.07 -9.13 -13.55
C LEU A 57 2.82 -10.29 -14.53
N ASN A 58 1.84 -10.14 -15.40
CA ASN A 58 1.44 -11.22 -16.31
C ASN A 58 2.50 -11.50 -17.37
N GLU A 59 3.22 -10.48 -17.83
CA GLU A 59 4.36 -10.63 -18.74
C GLU A 59 5.50 -11.43 -18.08
N LEU A 60 5.83 -11.13 -16.83
CA LEU A 60 6.86 -11.87 -16.08
C LEU A 60 6.46 -13.33 -15.86
N ILE A 61 5.19 -13.59 -15.50
CA ILE A 61 4.69 -14.96 -15.32
C ILE A 61 4.78 -15.72 -16.63
N ALA A 62 4.29 -15.15 -17.73
CA ALA A 62 4.29 -15.79 -19.04
C ALA A 62 5.71 -16.12 -19.53
N ALA A 63 6.67 -15.20 -19.33
CA ALA A 63 8.07 -15.38 -19.74
C ALA A 63 8.84 -16.40 -18.89
N ASN A 64 8.38 -16.73 -17.69
CA ASN A 64 9.10 -17.59 -16.74
C ASN A 64 8.38 -18.89 -16.35
N ARG A 65 7.42 -19.35 -17.13
CA ARG A 65 6.59 -20.55 -16.87
C ARG A 65 7.40 -21.82 -16.58
N GLN A 66 8.59 -21.96 -17.14
CA GLN A 66 9.47 -23.11 -16.92
C GLN A 66 10.11 -23.14 -15.52
N ARG A 67 10.12 -22.02 -14.80
CA ARG A 67 10.68 -21.89 -13.45
C ARG A 67 9.62 -21.58 -12.40
N LEU A 68 8.38 -21.30 -12.82
CA LEU A 68 7.31 -20.86 -11.95
C LEU A 68 6.12 -21.81 -12.09
N SER A 69 5.73 -22.42 -10.98
CA SER A 69 4.54 -23.27 -10.84
C SER A 69 3.79 -22.95 -9.56
N ALA A 70 2.56 -23.45 -9.41
CA ALA A 70 1.81 -23.32 -8.18
C ALA A 70 1.11 -24.63 -7.81
N THR A 71 0.90 -24.83 -6.51
CA THR A 71 0.23 -25.99 -5.93
C THR A 71 -0.63 -25.60 -4.73
N MET A 72 -1.56 -26.48 -4.37
CA MET A 72 -2.28 -26.42 -3.08
C MET A 72 -1.68 -27.36 -2.03
N ASP A 73 -0.67 -28.16 -2.40
CA ASP A 73 -0.06 -29.15 -1.53
C ASP A 73 1.17 -28.57 -0.79
N ASN A 74 1.02 -28.38 0.53
CA ASN A 74 2.11 -27.90 1.41
C ASN A 74 3.32 -28.86 1.37
N GLY A 75 3.07 -30.20 1.32
CA GLY A 75 4.14 -31.19 1.25
C GLY A 75 4.99 -31.01 0.02
N GLU A 76 4.35 -30.88 -1.15
CA GLU A 76 5.02 -30.66 -2.42
C GLU A 76 5.86 -29.37 -2.40
N ALA A 77 5.24 -28.25 -2.01
CA ALA A 77 5.90 -26.93 -1.99
C ALA A 77 7.15 -26.93 -1.12
N ILE A 78 7.06 -27.47 0.10
CA ILE A 78 8.17 -27.47 1.06
C ILE A 78 9.26 -28.49 0.70
N GLN A 79 8.90 -29.67 0.20
CA GLN A 79 9.91 -30.67 -0.22
C GLN A 79 10.73 -30.18 -1.42
N LYS A 80 10.12 -29.45 -2.34
CA LYS A 80 10.78 -28.95 -3.55
C LYS A 80 11.49 -27.60 -3.40
N SER A 81 11.47 -26.96 -2.22
CA SER A 81 12.10 -25.65 -1.98
C SER A 81 13.14 -25.70 -0.86
N ASP A 82 14.05 -24.75 -0.83
CA ASP A 82 15.11 -24.60 0.17
C ASP A 82 14.81 -23.41 1.10
N ALA A 83 13.96 -22.49 0.63
CA ALA A 83 13.44 -21.36 1.40
C ALA A 83 11.95 -21.15 1.12
N SER A 84 11.19 -20.70 2.12
CA SER A 84 9.76 -20.41 2.01
C SER A 84 9.45 -18.99 2.47
N PHE A 85 8.89 -18.16 1.57
CA PHE A 85 8.40 -16.83 1.91
C PHE A 85 6.91 -16.91 2.25
N VAL A 86 6.54 -16.41 3.42
CA VAL A 86 5.15 -16.43 3.93
C VAL A 86 4.55 -15.05 3.83
N ILE A 87 3.57 -14.90 2.93
CA ILE A 87 2.88 -13.64 2.63
C ILE A 87 1.38 -13.88 2.71
N VAL A 88 0.89 -14.07 3.92
CA VAL A 88 -0.53 -14.29 4.22
C VAL A 88 -1.13 -13.11 4.95
N PRO A 89 -2.46 -12.91 4.90
CA PRO A 89 -3.10 -11.79 5.58
C PRO A 89 -2.88 -11.78 7.09
N THR A 90 -2.70 -10.57 7.65
CA THR A 90 -2.66 -10.31 9.09
C THR A 90 -3.67 -9.21 9.42
N PRO A 91 -5.00 -9.51 9.39
CA PRO A 91 -6.02 -8.50 9.62
C PRO A 91 -5.92 -7.93 11.03
N SER A 92 -6.32 -6.66 11.20
CA SER A 92 -6.42 -6.05 12.52
C SER A 92 -7.62 -6.63 13.29
N ASP A 93 -7.44 -6.83 14.58
CA ASP A 93 -8.54 -7.10 15.51
C ASP A 93 -9.18 -5.79 16.03
N SER A 94 -10.18 -5.92 16.90
CA SER A 94 -10.90 -4.78 17.49
C SER A 94 -10.04 -3.89 18.39
N THR A 95 -8.85 -4.34 18.79
CA THR A 95 -7.90 -3.59 19.62
C THR A 95 -6.87 -2.83 18.79
N GLY A 96 -6.84 -3.07 17.47
CA GLY A 96 -5.87 -2.52 16.53
C GLY A 96 -4.62 -3.38 16.36
N PHE A 97 -4.51 -4.54 17.03
CA PHE A 97 -3.41 -5.47 16.85
C PHE A 97 -3.59 -6.31 15.59
N PHE A 98 -2.48 -6.76 15.01
CA PHE A 98 -2.52 -7.70 13.90
C PHE A 98 -2.76 -9.11 14.40
N SER A 99 -3.72 -9.80 13.79
CA SER A 99 -4.00 -11.21 14.03
C SER A 99 -3.01 -12.09 13.29
N ASN A 100 -2.30 -12.93 14.01
CA ASN A 100 -1.32 -13.88 13.44
C ASN A 100 -1.95 -15.21 13.01
N ARG A 101 -3.29 -15.34 13.08
CA ARG A 101 -3.99 -16.60 12.82
C ARG A 101 -3.53 -17.31 11.54
N PHE A 102 -3.45 -16.61 10.44
CA PHE A 102 -3.06 -17.21 9.14
C PHE A 102 -1.56 -17.51 9.08
N VAL A 103 -0.72 -16.68 9.72
CA VAL A 103 0.72 -16.96 9.83
C VAL A 103 0.96 -18.22 10.66
N LEU A 104 0.28 -18.38 11.79
CA LEU A 104 0.40 -19.57 12.64
C LEU A 104 -0.10 -20.83 11.93
N GLN A 105 -1.20 -20.75 11.17
CA GLN A 105 -1.67 -21.86 10.32
C GLN A 105 -0.62 -22.23 9.25
N ALA A 106 0.03 -21.24 8.65
CA ALA A 106 1.13 -21.49 7.72
C ALA A 106 2.32 -22.17 8.43
N MET A 107 2.70 -21.72 9.62
CA MET A 107 3.78 -22.35 10.41
C MET A 107 3.47 -23.80 10.75
N GLU A 108 2.23 -24.10 11.12
CA GLU A 108 1.80 -25.47 11.39
C GLU A 108 1.92 -26.36 10.14
N SER A 109 1.45 -25.86 8.99
CA SER A 109 1.49 -26.60 7.72
C SER A 109 2.91 -26.81 7.21
N ILE A 110 3.74 -25.76 7.23
CA ILE A 110 5.17 -25.82 6.88
C ILE A 110 5.90 -26.79 7.83
N GLY A 111 5.69 -26.65 9.13
CA GLY A 111 6.34 -27.49 10.13
C GLY A 111 6.03 -28.99 9.95
N LYS A 112 4.76 -29.35 9.69
CA LYS A 112 4.37 -30.73 9.38
C LYS A 112 5.07 -31.27 8.13
N ALA A 113 5.21 -30.45 7.09
CA ALA A 113 5.93 -30.85 5.87
C ALA A 113 7.44 -30.99 6.12
N LEU A 114 8.05 -30.16 6.97
CA LEU A 114 9.46 -30.19 7.33
C LEU A 114 9.87 -31.44 8.14
N ARG A 115 8.95 -32.11 8.85
CA ARG A 115 9.23 -33.39 9.51
C ARG A 115 9.72 -34.46 8.53
N ARG A 116 9.27 -34.41 7.27
CA ARG A 116 9.61 -35.39 6.23
C ARG A 116 10.74 -34.93 5.32
N LYS A 117 11.30 -33.74 5.58
CA LYS A 117 12.36 -33.14 4.76
C LYS A 117 13.70 -33.27 5.47
N ASN A 118 14.72 -33.71 4.75
CA ASN A 118 16.10 -33.70 5.23
C ASN A 118 16.77 -32.34 4.90
N GLY A 119 17.76 -31.96 5.71
CA GLY A 119 18.58 -30.78 5.50
C GLY A 119 17.94 -29.49 6.02
N TYR A 120 18.70 -28.43 5.84
CA TYR A 120 18.33 -27.08 6.29
C TYR A 120 17.21 -26.49 5.42
N HIS A 121 16.34 -25.72 6.04
CA HIS A 121 15.29 -24.96 5.34
C HIS A 121 15.12 -23.61 6.03
N MET A 122 14.98 -22.55 5.23
CA MET A 122 14.74 -21.22 5.75
C MET A 122 13.26 -20.82 5.57
N VAL A 123 12.65 -20.32 6.65
CA VAL A 123 11.32 -19.71 6.62
C VAL A 123 11.44 -18.20 6.77
N VAL A 124 10.83 -17.45 5.87
CA VAL A 124 10.85 -15.98 5.84
C VAL A 124 9.43 -15.47 6.04
N ILE A 125 9.21 -14.72 7.10
CA ILE A 125 7.95 -14.06 7.39
C ILE A 125 7.97 -12.69 6.72
N THR A 126 7.19 -12.53 5.66
CA THR A 126 7.05 -11.27 4.93
C THR A 126 5.77 -10.53 5.33
N SER A 127 4.76 -11.25 5.83
CA SER A 127 3.56 -10.65 6.43
C SER A 127 3.92 -9.68 7.54
N THR A 128 3.27 -8.51 7.59
CA THR A 128 3.47 -7.55 8.68
C THR A 128 2.88 -8.08 9.97
N VAL A 129 3.71 -8.21 11.00
CA VAL A 129 3.33 -8.70 12.33
C VAL A 129 3.73 -7.71 13.41
N MET A 130 3.15 -7.88 14.62
CA MET A 130 3.48 -7.02 15.77
C MET A 130 4.87 -7.32 16.32
N PRO A 131 5.60 -6.32 16.84
CA PRO A 131 6.89 -6.53 17.52
C PRO A 131 6.83 -7.60 18.63
N GLY A 132 7.81 -8.53 18.57
CA GLY A 132 7.91 -9.68 19.46
C GLY A 132 7.25 -10.95 18.93
N THR A 133 6.54 -10.89 17.82
CA THR A 133 5.74 -12.00 17.29
C THR A 133 6.61 -13.08 16.61
N THR A 134 7.55 -12.69 15.76
CA THR A 134 8.37 -13.65 14.99
C THR A 134 9.24 -14.50 15.91
N GLY A 135 9.92 -13.87 16.87
CA GLY A 135 10.74 -14.57 17.84
C GLY A 135 9.94 -15.28 18.94
N GLY A 136 8.67 -14.92 19.12
CA GLY A 136 7.72 -15.50 20.09
C GLY A 136 6.89 -16.63 19.51
N GLU A 137 5.60 -16.37 19.30
CA GLU A 137 4.62 -17.40 18.93
C GLU A 137 4.84 -18.03 17.54
N ILE A 138 5.36 -17.27 16.56
CA ILE A 138 5.64 -17.80 15.21
C ILE A 138 6.77 -18.83 15.29
N LYS A 139 7.89 -18.49 15.94
CA LYS A 139 9.00 -19.42 16.18
C LYS A 139 8.53 -20.65 16.93
N ALA A 140 7.80 -20.46 18.04
CA ALA A 140 7.29 -21.57 18.86
C ALA A 140 6.38 -22.52 18.05
N ALA A 141 5.47 -21.98 17.23
CA ALA A 141 4.59 -22.77 16.38
C ALA A 141 5.36 -23.59 15.34
N LEU A 142 6.36 -22.97 14.68
CA LEU A 142 7.20 -23.64 13.69
C LEU A 142 8.03 -24.77 14.33
N GLU A 143 8.66 -24.52 15.48
CA GLU A 143 9.43 -25.53 16.20
C GLU A 143 8.55 -26.69 16.66
N ALA A 144 7.40 -26.41 17.27
CA ALA A 144 6.46 -27.44 17.73
C ALA A 144 5.94 -28.32 16.57
N ALA A 145 5.56 -27.67 15.44
CA ALA A 145 5.04 -28.38 14.30
C ALA A 145 6.12 -29.20 13.57
N SER A 146 7.35 -28.72 13.47
CA SER A 146 8.42 -29.39 12.73
C SER A 146 9.20 -30.40 13.58
N GLY A 147 9.22 -30.25 14.91
CA GLY A 147 10.11 -31.00 15.79
C GLY A 147 11.59 -30.61 15.67
N ARG A 148 11.89 -29.48 15.03
CA ARG A 148 13.23 -28.95 14.78
C ARG A 148 13.45 -27.65 15.53
N LYS A 149 14.72 -27.25 15.71
CA LYS A 149 15.07 -25.98 16.34
C LYS A 149 15.47 -24.91 15.33
N VAL A 150 14.97 -23.71 15.53
CA VAL A 150 15.40 -22.51 14.81
C VAL A 150 16.83 -22.16 15.25
N GLY A 151 17.68 -21.91 14.27
CA GLY A 151 19.12 -21.75 14.39
C GLY A 151 19.86 -22.94 13.76
N PRO A 152 20.07 -24.05 14.52
CA PRO A 152 20.84 -25.17 13.98
C PRO A 152 20.16 -25.92 12.83
N ASP A 153 18.84 -26.14 12.91
CA ASP A 153 18.12 -26.98 11.95
C ASP A 153 17.31 -26.20 10.92
N LEU A 154 16.81 -25.01 11.31
CA LEU A 154 15.95 -24.17 10.53
C LEU A 154 16.43 -22.71 10.58
N GLY A 155 16.43 -22.01 9.44
CA GLY A 155 16.51 -20.55 9.41
C GLY A 155 15.12 -19.93 9.62
N LEU A 156 15.06 -18.87 10.39
CA LEU A 156 13.88 -18.02 10.48
C LEU A 156 14.29 -16.58 10.26
N CYS A 157 13.60 -15.90 9.31
CA CYS A 157 13.80 -14.48 9.07
C CYS A 157 12.46 -13.75 9.11
N TYR A 158 12.48 -12.49 9.53
CA TYR A 158 11.44 -11.51 9.29
C TYR A 158 11.92 -10.56 8.21
N ASN A 159 11.16 -10.42 7.15
CA ASN A 159 11.56 -9.60 6.01
C ASN A 159 10.31 -8.96 5.38
N PRO A 160 9.87 -7.85 5.96
CA PRO A 160 8.69 -7.14 5.50
C PRO A 160 8.99 -6.32 4.25
N GLU A 161 7.97 -6.09 3.42
CA GLU A 161 8.06 -5.26 2.24
C GLU A 161 7.66 -3.80 2.52
N PHE A 162 8.32 -2.86 1.80
CA PHE A 162 8.03 -1.42 1.82
C PHE A 162 7.50 -0.96 0.45
N ILE A 163 6.51 -1.66 -0.04
CA ILE A 163 6.01 -1.61 -1.42
C ILE A 163 4.63 -0.99 -1.46
N ALA A 164 4.33 -0.28 -2.55
CA ALA A 164 3.02 0.29 -2.81
C ALA A 164 2.33 -0.46 -3.98
N LEU A 165 1.04 -0.82 -3.81
CA LEU A 165 0.24 -1.45 -4.88
C LEU A 165 0.27 -0.58 -6.16
N GLY A 166 0.35 -1.24 -7.34
CA GLY A 166 0.51 -0.57 -8.62
C GLY A 166 1.96 -0.28 -9.02
N SER A 167 2.94 -0.64 -8.15
CA SER A 167 4.37 -0.58 -8.43
C SER A 167 5.14 -1.73 -7.76
N VAL A 168 4.46 -2.81 -7.42
CA VAL A 168 5.01 -3.93 -6.62
C VAL A 168 6.21 -4.57 -7.31
N VAL A 169 6.08 -4.91 -8.59
CA VAL A 169 7.18 -5.51 -9.38
C VAL A 169 8.40 -4.59 -9.43
N ARG A 170 8.18 -3.31 -9.74
CA ARG A 170 9.27 -2.31 -9.81
C ARG A 170 9.95 -2.15 -8.45
N ASP A 171 9.16 -2.01 -7.38
CA ASP A 171 9.68 -1.72 -6.04
C ASP A 171 10.44 -2.94 -5.47
N MET A 172 10.08 -4.18 -5.88
CA MET A 172 10.85 -5.39 -5.57
C MET A 172 12.19 -5.45 -6.30
N LEU A 173 12.24 -4.99 -7.55
CA LEU A 173 13.47 -4.96 -8.35
C LEU A 173 14.41 -3.80 -7.96
N TYR A 174 13.86 -2.68 -7.47
CA TYR A 174 14.59 -1.46 -7.14
C TYR A 174 14.24 -0.93 -5.74
N PRO A 175 14.36 -1.74 -4.68
CA PRO A 175 14.04 -1.28 -3.33
C PRO A 175 15.04 -0.22 -2.84
N ASP A 176 14.57 0.71 -2.01
CA ASP A 176 15.43 1.71 -1.34
C ASP A 176 16.39 1.03 -0.34
N SER A 177 15.93 -0.05 0.33
CA SER A 177 16.72 -0.86 1.26
C SER A 177 16.05 -2.22 1.52
N ILE A 178 16.79 -3.20 2.00
CA ILE A 178 16.29 -4.50 2.45
C ILE A 178 16.41 -4.55 3.98
N LEU A 179 15.32 -4.92 4.65
CA LEU A 179 15.27 -5.12 6.09
C LEU A 179 15.20 -6.61 6.41
N ILE A 180 16.14 -7.12 7.20
CA ILE A 180 16.21 -8.52 7.62
C ILE A 180 16.28 -8.59 9.14
N GLY A 181 15.23 -9.14 9.76
CA GLY A 181 15.27 -9.68 11.11
C GLY A 181 15.69 -11.15 11.03
N GLU A 182 16.74 -11.55 11.72
CA GLU A 182 17.33 -12.88 11.54
C GLU A 182 17.39 -13.67 12.85
N SER A 183 17.22 -15.00 12.75
CA SER A 183 17.45 -15.90 13.87
C SER A 183 18.94 -16.10 14.17
N ASP A 184 19.76 -16.09 13.13
CA ASP A 184 21.18 -16.34 13.13
C ASP A 184 21.82 -15.86 11.80
N ALA A 185 23.16 -15.76 11.80
CA ALA A 185 23.89 -15.24 10.64
C ALA A 185 23.69 -16.08 9.36
N LYS A 186 23.57 -17.42 9.48
CA LYS A 186 23.37 -18.31 8.33
C LYS A 186 22.03 -18.01 7.61
N ALA A 187 20.96 -17.81 8.36
CA ALA A 187 19.66 -17.44 7.83
C ALA A 187 19.72 -16.07 7.14
N GLY A 188 20.32 -15.08 7.81
CA GLY A 188 20.50 -13.75 7.26
C GLY A 188 21.35 -13.73 6.00
N ASP A 189 22.46 -14.45 5.94
CA ASP A 189 23.33 -14.55 4.78
C ASP A 189 22.62 -15.17 3.56
N MET A 190 21.84 -16.24 3.82
CA MET A 190 21.06 -16.89 2.77
C MET A 190 20.00 -15.94 2.21
N LEU A 191 19.26 -15.23 3.07
CA LEU A 191 18.25 -14.28 2.63
C LEU A 191 18.85 -13.09 1.91
N GLN A 192 19.94 -12.52 2.42
CA GLN A 192 20.68 -11.45 1.76
C GLN A 192 21.15 -11.86 0.36
N THR A 193 21.65 -13.09 0.19
CA THR A 193 22.07 -13.61 -1.11
C THR A 193 20.91 -13.68 -2.09
N ILE A 194 19.72 -14.12 -1.65
CA ILE A 194 18.51 -14.14 -2.48
C ILE A 194 18.18 -12.73 -2.96
N TYR A 195 18.18 -11.74 -2.08
CA TYR A 195 17.86 -10.35 -2.44
C TYR A 195 18.90 -9.71 -3.37
N LEU A 196 20.19 -9.95 -3.14
CA LEU A 196 21.26 -9.45 -4.02
C LEU A 196 21.19 -10.04 -5.43
N GLN A 197 20.65 -11.25 -5.59
CA GLN A 197 20.36 -11.87 -6.88
C GLN A 197 19.05 -11.32 -7.48
N MET A 198 18.05 -11.07 -6.65
CA MET A 198 16.71 -10.60 -7.07
C MET A 198 16.73 -9.15 -7.56
N CYS A 199 17.38 -8.26 -6.81
CA CYS A 199 17.36 -6.82 -7.08
C CYS A 199 18.24 -6.44 -8.29
N GLU A 200 17.79 -5.44 -9.06
CA GLU A 200 18.57 -4.87 -10.19
C GLU A 200 19.72 -3.98 -9.71
N LYS A 201 19.56 -3.36 -8.54
CA LYS A 201 20.61 -2.60 -7.86
C LYS A 201 21.00 -3.32 -6.58
N LYS A 202 22.17 -3.01 -6.05
CA LYS A 202 22.59 -3.50 -4.73
C LYS A 202 22.08 -2.54 -3.66
N PRO A 203 20.89 -2.75 -3.11
CA PRO A 203 20.36 -1.89 -2.04
C PRO A 203 21.16 -2.12 -0.75
N PRO A 204 21.21 -1.13 0.15
CA PRO A 204 21.72 -1.34 1.50
C PRO A 204 20.87 -2.37 2.22
N VAL A 205 21.52 -3.33 2.89
CA VAL A 205 20.84 -4.37 3.68
C VAL A 205 21.01 -4.06 5.15
N GLN A 206 19.89 -3.94 5.86
CA GLN A 206 19.83 -3.69 7.29
C GLN A 206 19.51 -5.01 7.99
N ARG A 207 20.47 -5.56 8.74
CA ARG A 207 20.33 -6.83 9.48
C ARG A 207 20.23 -6.54 10.97
N MET A 208 19.27 -7.19 11.61
CA MET A 208 19.02 -6.99 13.04
C MET A 208 18.22 -8.16 13.64
N ASN A 209 17.94 -8.12 14.93
CA ASN A 209 17.04 -9.08 15.55
C ASN A 209 15.58 -8.84 15.13
N PHE A 210 14.71 -9.82 15.37
CA PHE A 210 13.31 -9.78 14.99
C PHE A 210 12.57 -8.55 15.51
N VAL A 211 12.68 -8.26 16.80
CA VAL A 211 11.93 -7.19 17.46
C VAL A 211 12.26 -5.83 16.83
N ASN A 212 13.54 -5.59 16.57
CA ASN A 212 13.97 -4.35 15.92
C ASN A 212 13.43 -4.25 14.48
N ALA A 213 13.45 -5.35 13.72
CA ALA A 213 12.95 -5.36 12.35
C ALA A 213 11.43 -5.17 12.30
N GLU A 214 10.68 -5.82 13.18
CA GLU A 214 9.24 -5.66 13.30
C GLU A 214 8.85 -4.23 13.70
N LEU A 215 9.56 -3.65 14.68
CA LEU A 215 9.35 -2.27 15.10
C LEU A 215 9.71 -1.29 13.97
N THR A 216 10.83 -1.52 13.27
CA THR A 216 11.23 -0.69 12.12
C THR A 216 10.15 -0.68 11.05
N LYS A 217 9.54 -1.83 10.74
CA LYS A 217 8.50 -1.93 9.71
C LYS A 217 7.33 -1.00 9.99
N ILE A 218 6.74 -1.06 11.16
CA ILE A 218 5.58 -0.20 11.50
C ILE A 218 6.01 1.26 11.71
N SER A 219 7.23 1.51 12.21
CA SER A 219 7.78 2.86 12.41
C SER A 219 7.98 3.62 11.11
N VAL A 220 8.41 2.95 10.03
CA VAL A 220 8.55 3.59 8.71
C VAL A 220 7.21 4.14 8.24
N ASN A 221 6.15 3.34 8.31
CA ASN A 221 4.81 3.78 7.89
C ASN A 221 4.28 4.90 8.78
N THR A 222 4.46 4.80 10.10
CA THR A 222 4.06 5.85 11.05
C THR A 222 4.83 7.16 10.81
N TYR A 223 6.12 7.10 10.49
CA TYR A 223 6.89 8.30 10.19
C TYR A 223 6.50 8.92 8.83
N VAL A 224 6.24 8.10 7.82
CA VAL A 224 5.74 8.57 6.52
C VAL A 224 4.40 9.28 6.67
N THR A 225 3.46 8.70 7.42
CA THR A 225 2.15 9.33 7.69
C THR A 225 2.28 10.62 8.49
N THR A 226 3.27 10.72 9.39
CA THR A 226 3.59 11.96 10.10
C THR A 226 4.02 13.06 9.12
N LYS A 227 4.88 12.77 8.14
CA LYS A 227 5.27 13.74 7.11
C LYS A 227 4.08 14.21 6.27
N ILE A 228 3.20 13.28 5.86
CA ILE A 228 1.97 13.62 5.11
C ILE A 228 1.06 14.52 5.96
N SER A 229 0.80 14.15 7.21
CA SER A 229 -0.05 14.94 8.11
C SER A 229 0.54 16.31 8.42
N TYR A 230 1.87 16.40 8.56
CA TYR A 230 2.56 17.67 8.73
C TYR A 230 2.38 18.59 7.51
N ALA A 231 2.54 18.06 6.30
CA ALA A 231 2.30 18.82 5.07
C ALA A 231 0.82 19.25 4.92
N ASN A 232 -0.12 18.41 5.33
CA ASN A 232 -1.55 18.75 5.34
C ASN A 232 -1.90 19.82 6.38
N MET A 233 -1.26 19.80 7.53
CA MET A 233 -1.38 20.86 8.53
C MET A 233 -0.83 22.19 7.98
N LEU A 234 0.32 22.17 7.31
CA LEU A 234 0.85 23.36 6.63
C LEU A 234 -0.08 23.88 5.56
N ALA A 235 -0.73 22.98 4.78
CA ALA A 235 -1.72 23.37 3.78
C ALA A 235 -2.93 24.09 4.41
N ASP A 236 -3.42 23.62 5.58
CA ASP A 236 -4.52 24.27 6.28
C ASP A 236 -4.10 25.68 6.82
N ILE A 237 -2.86 25.83 7.27
CA ILE A 237 -2.30 27.12 7.67
C ILE A 237 -2.18 28.05 6.45
N CYS A 238 -1.63 27.56 5.35
CA CYS A 238 -1.49 28.37 4.12
C CYS A 238 -2.84 28.81 3.56
N ASP A 239 -3.90 27.99 3.61
CA ASP A 239 -5.24 28.40 3.18
C ASP A 239 -5.78 29.64 3.90
N ARG A 240 -5.29 29.93 5.11
CA ARG A 240 -5.70 31.03 5.99
C ARG A 240 -4.75 32.21 5.98
N LEU A 241 -3.63 32.10 5.28
CA LEU A 241 -2.54 33.07 5.30
C LEU A 241 -2.39 33.68 3.89
N PRO A 242 -2.86 34.93 3.66
CA PRO A 242 -2.79 35.55 2.34
C PRO A 242 -1.38 35.52 1.75
N GLY A 243 -1.26 35.08 0.49
CA GLY A 243 0.00 34.98 -0.24
C GLY A 243 0.84 33.74 0.10
N ALA A 244 0.43 32.89 1.05
CA ALA A 244 1.12 31.64 1.33
C ALA A 244 0.82 30.57 0.27
N ASP A 245 1.81 29.69 0.04
CA ASP A 245 1.68 28.51 -0.84
C ASP A 245 2.38 27.29 -0.24
N VAL A 246 1.63 26.23 -0.01
CA VAL A 246 2.16 25.02 0.66
C VAL A 246 3.24 24.33 -0.15
N ASP A 247 3.17 24.33 -1.51
CA ASP A 247 4.20 23.69 -2.32
C ASP A 247 5.53 24.48 -2.26
N ALA A 248 5.47 25.82 -2.18
CA ALA A 248 6.67 26.63 -1.94
C ALA A 248 7.28 26.33 -0.57
N VAL A 249 6.46 26.26 0.49
CA VAL A 249 6.90 25.97 1.86
C VAL A 249 7.48 24.55 1.95
N THR A 250 6.79 23.54 1.44
CA THR A 250 7.23 22.13 1.54
C THR A 250 8.41 21.82 0.63
N LYS A 251 8.55 22.52 -0.51
CA LYS A 251 9.76 22.47 -1.36
C LYS A 251 10.98 22.98 -0.62
N ALA A 252 10.85 24.12 0.09
CA ALA A 252 11.94 24.67 0.89
C ALA A 252 12.32 23.74 2.05
N LEU A 253 11.33 23.20 2.78
CA LEU A 253 11.56 22.19 3.83
C LEU A 253 12.25 20.95 3.28
N GLY A 254 11.78 20.44 2.15
CA GLY A 254 12.33 19.23 1.53
C GLY A 254 13.75 19.40 0.98
N ALA A 255 14.22 20.62 0.76
CA ALA A 255 15.59 20.92 0.37
C ALA A 255 16.59 20.71 1.52
N ASP A 256 16.14 20.77 2.77
CA ASP A 256 16.97 20.44 3.91
C ASP A 256 17.20 18.92 3.97
N THR A 257 18.48 18.51 3.91
CA THR A 257 18.88 17.08 3.88
C THR A 257 18.46 16.32 5.14
N ARG A 258 18.23 17.02 6.27
CA ARG A 258 17.72 16.43 7.52
C ARG A 258 16.26 16.01 7.41
N ILE A 259 15.52 16.60 6.46
CA ILE A 259 14.07 16.40 6.26
C ILE A 259 13.81 15.55 4.99
N GLY A 260 14.37 15.98 3.86
CA GLY A 260 14.18 15.36 2.54
C GLY A 260 12.77 15.59 1.95
N PRO A 261 12.62 15.55 0.62
CA PRO A 261 11.38 15.98 -0.07
C PRO A 261 10.27 14.92 -0.11
N LYS A 262 10.57 13.63 0.12
CA LYS A 262 9.58 12.56 -0.01
C LYS A 262 8.44 12.72 1.02
N TYR A 263 7.19 12.56 0.57
CA TYR A 263 5.96 12.60 1.37
C TYR A 263 5.61 13.96 2.00
N LEU A 264 6.14 15.06 1.46
CA LEU A 264 5.86 16.43 1.89
C LEU A 264 4.95 17.17 0.89
N LYS A 265 3.79 16.62 0.59
CA LYS A 265 2.79 17.31 -0.25
C LYS A 265 1.51 17.54 0.56
N GLY A 266 1.10 18.81 0.66
CA GLY A 266 -0.17 19.19 1.27
C GLY A 266 -1.31 18.99 0.26
N ALA A 267 -2.11 17.95 0.47
CA ALA A 267 -3.23 17.60 -0.40
C ALA A 267 -4.37 16.98 0.42
N MET A 268 -4.81 15.78 0.05
CA MET A 268 -5.73 14.98 0.88
C MET A 268 -4.97 14.19 1.96
N GLY A 269 -5.70 13.59 2.88
CA GLY A 269 -5.14 12.66 3.85
C GLY A 269 -4.62 11.38 3.20
N TYR A 270 -3.90 10.58 3.98
CA TYR A 270 -3.47 9.25 3.59
C TYR A 270 -4.59 8.21 3.81
N GLY A 271 -4.64 7.23 2.92
CA GLY A 271 -5.54 6.09 2.96
C GLY A 271 -4.81 4.80 2.59
N GLY A 272 -5.56 3.82 2.10
CA GLY A 272 -5.07 2.51 1.72
C GLY A 272 -4.95 1.53 2.88
N PRO A 273 -4.63 0.26 2.58
CA PRO A 273 -4.72 -0.83 3.56
C PRO A 273 -3.60 -0.83 4.62
N CYS A 274 -2.55 -0.01 4.45
CA CYS A 274 -1.37 -0.11 5.31
C CYS A 274 -1.22 1.09 6.25
N PHE A 275 -1.23 2.32 5.74
CA PHE A 275 -0.89 3.50 6.53
C PHE A 275 -1.81 3.74 7.73
N PRO A 276 -3.14 3.76 7.57
CA PRO A 276 -4.03 3.95 8.73
C PRO A 276 -3.91 2.80 9.73
N ARG A 277 -3.84 1.57 9.23
CA ARG A 277 -3.75 0.37 10.03
C ARG A 277 -2.48 0.31 10.88
N ASP A 278 -1.33 0.56 10.26
CA ASP A 278 -0.02 0.48 10.94
C ASP A 278 0.12 1.59 12.00
N ASN A 279 -0.47 2.76 11.78
CA ASN A 279 -0.51 3.85 12.75
C ASN A 279 -1.33 3.48 14.00
N VAL A 280 -2.51 2.89 13.79
CA VAL A 280 -3.36 2.37 14.88
C VAL A 280 -2.65 1.26 15.64
N ALA A 281 -2.00 0.33 14.94
CA ALA A 281 -1.25 -0.77 15.56
C ALA A 281 -0.06 -0.26 16.37
N PHE A 282 0.66 0.77 15.88
CA PHE A 282 1.76 1.38 16.60
C PHE A 282 1.29 2.02 17.93
N ALA A 283 0.18 2.76 17.88
CA ALA A 283 -0.42 3.35 19.09
C ALA A 283 -0.93 2.28 20.07
N ALA A 284 -1.55 1.21 19.56
CA ALA A 284 -2.01 0.09 20.36
C ALA A 284 -0.84 -0.64 21.06
N LEU A 285 0.27 -0.86 20.34
CA LEU A 285 1.49 -1.43 20.91
C LEU A 285 2.01 -0.56 22.05
N ALA A 286 2.15 0.74 21.82
CA ALA A 286 2.65 1.66 22.84
C ALA A 286 1.81 1.61 24.13
N ARG A 287 0.48 1.65 24.00
CA ARG A 287 -0.44 1.51 25.15
C ARG A 287 -0.26 0.18 25.88
N LYS A 288 -0.11 -0.92 25.14
CA LYS A 288 0.06 -2.27 25.74
C LYS A 288 1.31 -2.38 26.59
N ILE A 289 2.40 -1.73 26.17
CA ILE A 289 3.69 -1.78 26.90
C ILE A 289 3.90 -0.61 27.87
N GLY A 290 2.88 0.24 28.07
CA GLY A 290 2.97 1.40 28.96
C GLY A 290 3.79 2.59 28.42
N ALA A 291 4.00 2.63 27.09
CA ALA A 291 4.67 3.74 26.40
C ALA A 291 3.66 4.73 25.80
N ARG A 292 4.14 5.88 25.33
CA ARG A 292 3.33 6.91 24.66
C ARG A 292 3.56 6.88 23.15
N ALA A 293 2.49 7.13 22.38
CA ALA A 293 2.53 7.23 20.93
C ALA A 293 1.92 8.57 20.43
N ASP A 294 2.16 9.66 21.14
CA ASP A 294 1.52 10.97 20.92
C ASP A 294 1.62 11.44 19.46
N VAL A 295 2.76 11.20 18.80
CA VAL A 295 2.97 11.58 17.40
C VAL A 295 2.06 10.78 16.47
N ALA A 296 1.97 9.46 16.66
CA ALA A 296 1.10 8.61 15.84
C ALA A 296 -0.39 8.98 16.02
N GLU A 297 -0.81 9.20 17.26
CA GLU A 297 -2.18 9.60 17.57
C GLU A 297 -2.52 11.00 17.06
N ALA A 298 -1.58 11.98 17.15
CA ALA A 298 -1.76 13.29 16.56
C ALA A 298 -1.84 13.23 15.02
N THR A 299 -1.03 12.38 14.42
CA THR A 299 -1.03 12.11 12.98
C THR A 299 -2.40 11.61 12.51
N ASP A 300 -2.98 10.64 13.20
CA ASP A 300 -4.32 10.13 12.87
C ASP A 300 -5.42 11.18 13.08
N ARG A 301 -5.34 11.98 14.14
CA ARG A 301 -6.29 13.09 14.34
C ARG A 301 -6.25 14.10 13.20
N ILE A 302 -5.05 14.50 12.75
CA ILE A 302 -4.88 15.41 11.61
C ILE A 302 -5.41 14.77 10.32
N ASN A 303 -5.13 13.50 10.11
CA ASN A 303 -5.60 12.77 8.93
C ASN A 303 -7.14 12.72 8.86
N ASN A 304 -7.79 12.37 9.96
CA ASN A 304 -9.26 12.30 10.04
C ASN A 304 -9.90 13.68 9.89
N TYR A 305 -9.28 14.73 10.44
CA TYR A 305 -9.74 16.11 10.29
C TYR A 305 -9.78 16.59 8.83
N GLN A 306 -8.98 16.01 7.92
CA GLN A 306 -8.98 16.45 6.52
C GLN A 306 -10.35 16.33 5.84
N ILE A 307 -11.17 15.35 6.22
CA ILE A 307 -12.52 15.20 5.66
C ILE A 307 -13.42 16.36 6.12
N ASP A 308 -13.33 16.76 7.40
CA ASP A 308 -14.09 17.91 7.92
C ASP A 308 -13.66 19.21 7.25
N ARG A 309 -12.35 19.41 7.10
CA ARG A 309 -11.76 20.57 6.40
C ARG A 309 -12.28 20.66 4.96
N LEU A 310 -12.25 19.56 4.20
CA LEU A 310 -12.70 19.52 2.80
C LEU A 310 -14.20 19.73 2.69
N THR A 311 -15.00 19.12 3.55
CA THR A 311 -16.45 19.33 3.60
C THR A 311 -16.76 20.82 3.89
N GLY A 312 -16.06 21.41 4.86
CA GLY A 312 -16.19 22.84 5.17
C GLY A 312 -15.74 23.76 4.03
N LEU A 313 -14.74 23.33 3.22
CA LEU A 313 -14.31 24.05 2.04
C LEU A 313 -15.39 24.01 0.95
N VAL A 314 -15.97 22.84 0.67
CA VAL A 314 -17.08 22.68 -0.30
C VAL A 314 -18.27 23.55 0.09
N ALA A 315 -18.64 23.63 1.37
CA ALA A 315 -19.76 24.44 1.85
C ALA A 315 -19.59 25.96 1.60
N LYS A 316 -18.39 26.45 1.32
CA LYS A 316 -18.17 27.85 0.92
C LYS A 316 -18.60 28.14 -0.50
N PHE A 317 -18.68 27.13 -1.37
CA PHE A 317 -18.97 27.27 -2.80
C PHE A 317 -20.26 26.59 -3.24
N ALA A 318 -20.83 25.72 -2.40
CA ALA A 318 -21.98 24.90 -2.72
C ALA A 318 -22.94 24.80 -1.53
N ARG A 319 -24.22 24.59 -1.81
CA ARG A 319 -25.29 24.35 -0.81
C ARG A 319 -25.97 23.01 -1.08
N ALA A 320 -26.77 22.51 -0.17
CA ALA A 320 -27.53 21.30 -0.37
C ALA A 320 -28.34 21.35 -1.70
N GLY A 321 -28.35 20.24 -2.43
CA GLY A 321 -28.90 20.12 -3.78
C GLY A 321 -27.95 20.48 -4.92
N THR A 322 -26.76 21.07 -4.64
CA THR A 322 -25.72 21.29 -5.68
C THR A 322 -25.19 19.94 -6.21
N ARG A 323 -25.00 19.86 -7.52
CA ARG A 323 -24.37 18.69 -8.18
C ARG A 323 -22.86 18.78 -8.07
N ILE A 324 -22.27 17.87 -7.32
CA ILE A 324 -20.82 17.78 -7.11
C ILE A 324 -20.28 16.59 -7.85
N ALA A 325 -19.27 16.79 -8.68
CA ALA A 325 -18.50 15.71 -9.29
C ALA A 325 -17.20 15.45 -8.53
N ILE A 326 -16.91 14.18 -8.23
CA ILE A 326 -15.65 13.77 -7.63
C ILE A 326 -14.90 12.85 -8.61
N LEU A 327 -13.76 13.32 -9.07
CA LEU A 327 -12.86 12.57 -9.95
C LEU A 327 -11.73 11.96 -9.15
N GLY A 328 -11.69 10.62 -9.10
CA GLY A 328 -10.71 9.84 -8.36
C GLY A 328 -11.22 9.38 -7.00
N LEU A 329 -11.34 8.06 -6.85
CA LEU A 329 -11.90 7.40 -5.66
C LEU A 329 -10.92 6.42 -5.03
N SER A 330 -9.95 5.93 -5.81
CA SER A 330 -8.84 5.14 -5.27
C SER A 330 -8.00 5.97 -4.29
N TYR A 331 -7.44 5.31 -3.28
CA TYR A 331 -6.59 6.02 -2.30
C TYR A 331 -5.31 6.62 -2.90
N LYS A 332 -4.91 6.17 -4.08
CA LYS A 332 -3.84 6.72 -4.95
C LYS A 332 -4.06 6.28 -6.39
N PRO A 333 -3.40 6.91 -7.39
CA PRO A 333 -3.49 6.46 -8.79
C PRO A 333 -3.00 5.02 -9.01
N GLN A 334 -3.41 4.42 -10.14
CA GLN A 334 -3.00 3.11 -10.64
C GLN A 334 -3.36 1.91 -9.74
N THR A 335 -4.44 2.02 -8.97
CA THR A 335 -4.97 0.92 -8.16
C THR A 335 -6.49 1.01 -8.05
N PRO A 336 -7.21 -0.13 -8.04
CA PRO A 336 -8.66 -0.14 -7.79
C PRO A 336 -9.02 -0.10 -6.29
N VAL A 337 -8.04 0.11 -5.39
CA VAL A 337 -8.24 0.00 -3.94
C VAL A 337 -8.86 1.28 -3.38
N VAL A 338 -10.00 1.12 -2.71
CA VAL A 338 -10.77 2.20 -2.05
C VAL A 338 -10.72 2.13 -0.53
N GLU A 339 -10.02 1.14 0.03
CA GLU A 339 -9.88 0.97 1.48
C GLU A 339 -9.28 2.24 2.10
N GLU A 340 -9.97 2.77 3.15
CA GLU A 340 -9.59 4.01 3.82
C GLU A 340 -9.40 5.24 2.88
N SER A 341 -9.97 5.20 1.67
CA SER A 341 -9.88 6.32 0.73
C SER A 341 -10.59 7.57 1.27
N HIS A 342 -9.86 8.67 1.34
CA HIS A 342 -10.42 9.96 1.71
C HIS A 342 -11.44 10.48 0.69
N SER A 343 -11.28 10.16 -0.60
CA SER A 343 -12.24 10.52 -1.64
C SER A 343 -13.58 9.83 -1.44
N VAL A 344 -13.59 8.55 -1.08
CA VAL A 344 -14.81 7.78 -0.76
C VAL A 344 -15.47 8.32 0.51
N LYS A 345 -14.69 8.59 1.57
CA LYS A 345 -15.18 9.19 2.81
C LYS A 345 -15.80 10.59 2.56
N LEU A 346 -15.15 11.40 1.71
CA LEU A 346 -15.66 12.71 1.32
C LEU A 346 -16.96 12.59 0.54
N ALA A 347 -17.04 11.68 -0.45
CA ALA A 347 -18.24 11.43 -1.24
C ALA A 347 -19.43 11.05 -0.35
N ALA A 348 -19.23 10.11 0.59
CA ALA A 348 -20.24 9.73 1.56
C ALA A 348 -20.73 10.92 2.41
N LYS A 349 -19.79 11.70 2.95
CA LYS A 349 -20.12 12.83 3.82
C LYS A 349 -20.83 13.95 3.07
N LEU A 350 -20.48 14.22 1.82
CA LEU A 350 -21.17 15.20 0.98
C LEU A 350 -22.59 14.72 0.62
N ALA A 351 -22.75 13.45 0.25
CA ALA A 351 -24.09 12.88 0.00
C ALA A 351 -24.98 12.94 1.25
N ASP A 352 -24.45 12.58 2.42
CA ASP A 352 -25.15 12.67 3.69
C ASP A 352 -25.54 14.12 4.08
N ALA A 353 -24.77 15.11 3.58
CA ALA A 353 -25.06 16.54 3.74
C ALA A 353 -26.07 17.09 2.70
N GLY A 354 -26.64 16.22 1.85
CA GLY A 354 -27.70 16.57 0.90
C GLY A 354 -27.20 17.11 -0.45
N TYR A 355 -25.93 16.91 -0.78
CA TYR A 355 -25.41 17.19 -2.12
C TYR A 355 -25.72 16.02 -3.08
N ILE A 356 -25.89 16.33 -4.38
CA ILE A 356 -26.02 15.31 -5.43
C ILE A 356 -24.60 14.97 -5.92
N VAL A 357 -24.07 13.82 -5.50
CA VAL A 357 -22.67 13.47 -5.75
C VAL A 357 -22.58 12.50 -6.93
N ALA A 358 -21.89 12.91 -8.00
CA ALA A 358 -21.48 12.04 -9.11
C ALA A 358 -20.00 11.66 -8.94
N ILE A 359 -19.67 10.40 -9.22
CA ILE A 359 -18.32 9.87 -9.01
C ILE A 359 -17.77 9.24 -10.29
N HIS A 360 -16.47 9.44 -10.52
CA HIS A 360 -15.71 8.78 -11.58
C HIS A 360 -14.32 8.37 -11.11
N ASP A 361 -13.92 7.14 -11.42
CA ASP A 361 -12.52 6.67 -11.25
C ASP A 361 -12.19 5.66 -12.35
N PRO A 362 -11.00 5.73 -12.97
CA PRO A 362 -10.60 4.81 -14.04
C PRO A 362 -10.58 3.33 -13.67
N LEU A 363 -10.30 2.98 -12.40
CA LEU A 363 -10.18 1.60 -11.94
C LEU A 363 -11.03 1.28 -10.70
N ALA A 364 -11.37 2.27 -9.88
CA ALA A 364 -11.95 2.06 -8.56
C ALA A 364 -13.46 2.38 -8.49
N GLN A 365 -14.10 2.75 -9.60
CA GLN A 365 -15.50 3.19 -9.60
C GLN A 365 -16.44 2.12 -9.04
N ASP A 366 -16.36 0.87 -9.53
CA ASP A 366 -17.22 -0.21 -9.07
C ASP A 366 -16.99 -0.55 -7.59
N ALA A 367 -15.72 -0.55 -7.16
CA ALA A 367 -15.36 -0.76 -5.75
C ALA A 367 -15.91 0.36 -4.85
N ALA A 368 -15.87 1.61 -5.31
CA ALA A 368 -16.44 2.74 -4.58
C ALA A 368 -17.97 2.66 -4.51
N LEU A 369 -18.63 2.29 -5.61
CA LEU A 369 -20.09 2.06 -5.63
C LEU A 369 -20.51 0.96 -4.67
N ALA A 370 -19.74 -0.12 -4.58
CA ALA A 370 -20.01 -1.19 -3.61
C ALA A 370 -20.00 -0.70 -2.15
N VAL A 371 -19.22 0.34 -1.84
CA VAL A 371 -19.14 0.96 -0.51
C VAL A 371 -20.20 2.04 -0.31
N LEU A 372 -20.43 2.88 -1.33
CA LEU A 372 -21.29 4.06 -1.23
C LEU A 372 -22.78 3.77 -1.51
N GLY A 373 -23.07 2.69 -2.26
CA GLY A 373 -24.43 2.33 -2.64
C GLY A 373 -25.16 3.44 -3.40
N ASP A 374 -26.44 3.60 -3.12
CA ASP A 374 -27.33 4.55 -3.78
C ASP A 374 -27.11 6.01 -3.34
N LYS A 375 -26.14 6.29 -2.47
CA LYS A 375 -25.82 7.66 -2.03
C LYS A 375 -25.23 8.51 -3.14
N VAL A 376 -24.65 7.89 -4.17
CA VAL A 376 -23.91 8.55 -5.25
C VAL A 376 -24.32 8.03 -6.61
N VAL A 377 -24.03 8.80 -7.65
CA VAL A 377 -24.33 8.43 -9.04
C VAL A 377 -23.00 8.09 -9.76
N ALA A 378 -22.98 6.92 -10.41
CA ALA A 378 -21.83 6.55 -11.27
C ALA A 378 -21.82 7.42 -12.52
N ALA A 379 -20.71 8.05 -12.80
CA ALA A 379 -20.51 8.79 -14.05
C ALA A 379 -20.08 7.83 -15.17
N SER A 380 -20.64 8.02 -16.37
CA SER A 380 -20.32 7.21 -17.54
C SER A 380 -19.07 7.69 -18.29
N SER A 381 -18.68 8.95 -18.12
CA SER A 381 -17.49 9.54 -18.75
C SER A 381 -17.01 10.77 -18.00
N ILE A 382 -15.72 11.10 -18.13
CA ILE A 382 -15.13 12.30 -17.53
C ILE A 382 -15.81 13.55 -18.13
N GLU A 383 -15.99 13.60 -19.45
CA GLU A 383 -16.62 14.75 -20.13
C GLU A 383 -18.05 15.00 -19.62
N GLY A 384 -18.91 13.99 -19.61
CA GLY A 384 -20.27 14.12 -19.11
C GLY A 384 -20.29 14.60 -17.66
N THR A 385 -19.43 14.02 -16.82
CA THR A 385 -19.30 14.39 -15.42
C THR A 385 -18.92 15.86 -15.24
N VAL A 386 -17.93 16.34 -15.99
CA VAL A 386 -17.47 17.74 -15.94
C VAL A 386 -18.56 18.69 -16.48
N ARG A 387 -19.28 18.32 -17.55
CA ARG A 387 -20.32 19.16 -18.14
C ARG A 387 -21.55 19.33 -17.25
N GLU A 388 -21.89 18.33 -16.45
CA GLU A 388 -23.14 18.30 -15.69
C GLU A 388 -23.01 18.77 -14.24
N CYS A 389 -21.80 18.92 -13.72
CA CYS A 389 -21.60 19.34 -12.32
C CYS A 389 -21.62 20.86 -12.16
N ASP A 390 -21.98 21.31 -10.97
CA ASP A 390 -21.91 22.71 -10.54
C ASP A 390 -20.60 23.01 -9.77
N LEU A 391 -19.99 21.94 -9.18
CA LEU A 391 -18.70 21.96 -8.51
C LEU A 391 -17.93 20.68 -8.85
N LEU A 392 -16.67 20.82 -9.27
CA LEU A 392 -15.80 19.70 -9.60
C LEU A 392 -14.72 19.55 -8.54
N ILE A 393 -14.49 18.32 -8.08
CA ILE A 393 -13.41 17.96 -7.15
C ILE A 393 -12.46 16.96 -7.84
N VAL A 394 -11.19 17.31 -8.00
CA VAL A 394 -10.15 16.38 -8.45
C VAL A 394 -9.47 15.81 -7.20
N ALA A 395 -9.87 14.61 -6.81
CA ALA A 395 -9.55 14.02 -5.52
C ALA A 395 -8.42 12.96 -5.58
N THR A 396 -8.06 12.46 -6.78
CA THR A 396 -6.90 11.60 -6.99
C THR A 396 -6.18 12.05 -8.26
N ALA A 397 -4.84 12.11 -8.22
CA ALA A 397 -4.01 12.64 -9.32
C ALA A 397 -3.81 11.61 -10.44
N TRP A 398 -4.90 11.12 -11.03
CA TRP A 398 -4.84 10.26 -12.20
C TRP A 398 -4.28 10.99 -13.42
N PRO A 399 -3.39 10.36 -14.22
CA PRO A 399 -2.87 10.98 -15.46
C PRO A 399 -3.99 11.39 -16.43
N GLU A 400 -5.08 10.61 -16.49
CA GLU A 400 -6.23 10.84 -17.36
C GLU A 400 -6.93 12.17 -17.10
N TYR A 401 -6.95 12.64 -15.86
CA TYR A 401 -7.58 13.92 -15.50
C TYR A 401 -6.79 15.13 -16.01
N ARG A 402 -5.49 14.97 -16.31
CA ARG A 402 -4.70 16.03 -16.97
C ARG A 402 -5.15 16.32 -18.40
N ALA A 403 -5.86 15.37 -19.02
CA ALA A 403 -6.39 15.48 -20.38
C ALA A 403 -7.80 16.09 -20.43
N ILE A 404 -8.36 16.57 -19.30
CA ILE A 404 -9.65 17.27 -19.27
C ILE A 404 -9.55 18.51 -20.16
N ASP A 405 -10.47 18.58 -21.15
CA ASP A 405 -10.57 19.76 -22.00
C ASP A 405 -11.23 20.90 -21.20
N PRO A 406 -10.56 22.05 -21.05
CA PRO A 406 -11.13 23.21 -20.37
C PRO A 406 -12.47 23.67 -20.97
N ALA A 407 -12.72 23.42 -22.24
CA ALA A 407 -13.99 23.76 -22.88
C ALA A 407 -15.20 23.00 -22.30
N TRP A 408 -14.98 21.84 -21.67
CA TRP A 408 -16.06 21.12 -20.97
C TRP A 408 -16.56 21.87 -19.72
N CYS A 409 -15.75 22.80 -19.20
CA CYS A 409 -16.09 23.63 -18.05
C CYS A 409 -16.98 24.84 -18.43
N LYS A 410 -17.24 25.07 -19.72
CA LYS A 410 -18.04 26.23 -20.19
C LYS A 410 -19.47 26.16 -19.63
N ARG A 411 -19.93 27.27 -19.04
CA ARG A 411 -21.27 27.47 -18.48
C ARG A 411 -21.89 28.71 -19.04
N ASN A 412 -23.24 28.76 -19.10
CA ASN A 412 -24.01 29.96 -19.43
C ASN A 412 -24.31 30.68 -18.09
N GLY A 413 -23.53 31.69 -17.77
CA GLY A 413 -23.70 32.50 -16.56
C GLY A 413 -22.62 32.28 -15.51
N GLN A 414 -22.85 31.46 -14.51
CA GLN A 414 -21.91 31.22 -13.41
C GLN A 414 -20.71 30.37 -13.86
N ARG A 415 -19.50 30.74 -13.43
CA ARG A 415 -18.28 29.94 -13.69
C ARG A 415 -18.28 28.67 -12.88
N LEU A 416 -17.73 27.58 -13.43
CA LEU A 416 -17.51 26.34 -12.69
C LEU A 416 -16.44 26.55 -11.62
N THR A 417 -16.70 26.11 -10.41
CA THR A 417 -15.67 26.01 -9.37
C THR A 417 -15.03 24.63 -9.42
N ILE A 418 -13.69 24.58 -9.47
CA ILE A 418 -12.89 23.36 -9.46
C ILE A 418 -12.02 23.34 -8.19
N LEU A 419 -12.24 22.38 -7.33
CA LEU A 419 -11.33 22.08 -6.21
C LEU A 419 -10.34 21.03 -6.67
N ASP A 420 -9.14 21.43 -7.05
CA ASP A 420 -8.07 20.50 -7.43
C ASP A 420 -7.17 20.23 -6.23
N LEU A 421 -7.39 19.10 -5.57
CA LEU A 421 -6.75 18.77 -4.31
C LEU A 421 -5.28 18.32 -4.48
N TRP A 422 -4.86 18.04 -5.71
CA TRP A 422 -3.52 17.53 -6.03
C TRP A 422 -2.73 18.41 -6.98
N ARG A 423 -3.30 19.56 -7.40
CA ARG A 423 -2.70 20.44 -8.42
C ARG A 423 -2.42 19.67 -9.72
N THR A 424 -3.41 18.91 -10.16
CA THR A 424 -3.36 18.06 -11.36
C THR A 424 -3.57 18.87 -12.63
N LEU A 425 -4.45 19.89 -12.56
CA LEU A 425 -4.86 20.72 -13.68
C LEU A 425 -3.99 21.97 -13.78
N PRO A 426 -3.54 22.37 -14.99
CA PRO A 426 -2.84 23.63 -15.19
C PRO A 426 -3.83 24.80 -15.17
N THR A 427 -3.78 25.63 -14.11
CA THR A 427 -4.72 26.74 -13.87
C THR A 427 -4.88 27.63 -15.09
N GLU A 428 -3.78 27.99 -15.76
CA GLU A 428 -3.76 28.93 -16.88
C GLU A 428 -4.66 28.49 -18.04
N LYS A 429 -4.84 27.21 -18.25
CA LYS A 429 -5.71 26.65 -19.28
C LYS A 429 -7.18 26.76 -18.93
N PHE A 430 -7.50 26.70 -17.64
CA PHE A 430 -8.87 26.68 -17.12
C PHE A 430 -9.41 28.10 -16.81
N GLU A 431 -8.54 29.07 -16.56
CA GLU A 431 -8.92 30.46 -16.22
C GLU A 431 -10.01 31.05 -17.11
N PRO A 432 -10.07 30.81 -18.42
CA PRO A 432 -11.16 31.34 -19.26
C PRO A 432 -12.55 30.74 -18.96
N PHE A 433 -12.60 29.55 -18.32
CA PHE A 433 -13.82 28.76 -18.21
C PHE A 433 -14.24 28.44 -16.76
N ALA A 434 -13.29 28.39 -15.83
CA ALA A 434 -13.51 27.93 -14.46
C ALA A 434 -12.62 28.66 -13.47
N ASP A 435 -13.01 28.61 -12.19
CA ASP A 435 -12.20 29.08 -11.07
C ASP A 435 -11.54 27.86 -10.41
N VAL A 436 -10.24 27.69 -10.67
CA VAL A 436 -9.47 26.56 -10.12
C VAL A 436 -8.89 26.93 -8.78
N LEU A 437 -9.18 26.13 -7.77
CA LEU A 437 -8.79 26.33 -6.40
C LEU A 437 -7.93 25.16 -5.92
N TYR A 438 -6.68 25.45 -5.51
CA TYR A 438 -5.77 24.49 -4.92
C TYR A 438 -5.84 24.49 -3.39
N LEU A 439 -5.62 23.35 -2.75
CA LEU A 439 -5.38 23.30 -1.31
C LEU A 439 -4.03 23.94 -0.97
N GLY A 440 -3.99 24.64 0.17
CA GLY A 440 -2.78 25.26 0.66
C GLY A 440 -2.33 26.50 -0.14
N SER A 441 -3.24 27.17 -0.83
CA SER A 441 -3.03 28.46 -1.48
C SER A 441 -3.75 29.55 -0.72
N GLY A 442 -3.02 30.44 -0.07
CA GLY A 442 -3.55 31.58 0.69
C GLY A 442 -4.21 32.60 -0.23
N ARG A 443 -5.43 33.01 0.10
CA ARG A 443 -6.29 33.92 -0.66
C ARG A 443 -6.63 35.14 0.15
#